data_276955fe9d3be80000cb7b8274ea923f
#
_entry.id   276955fe9d3be80000cb7b8274ea923f
#
_cell.length_a   1.000
_cell.length_b   1.000
_cell.length_c   1.000
_cell.angle_alpha   90.00
_cell.angle_beta   90.00
_cell.angle_gamma   90.00
#
_symmetry.space_group_name_H-M   'P 1'
#
loop_
_entity.id
_entity.type
_entity.pdbx_description
1 polymer ?
#
loop_
_entity_poly.entity_id
_entity_poly.type
_entity_poly.pdbx_seq_one_letter_code
_entity_poly.pdbx_strand_id
1 'polypeptide(L)'
;MNKAKTQKIISPLLIVLAALIWGISFVAQSEGGDVGSFTFQSIRCTLAFLSILAVVIFQNNTGKNKINKKKYTSVKHWFSENKLLVRSGIICGIALAVGSIFQQFGIDLQGKDVSTGRAAFLTALYIIIVPILGIFFKKKVGIMAWLSVAVGTLGLYFISITPGAGFSISTADLMLIVCAVGYGAQIITVDSVSNKVDGVKLSCFQFLLAAIIATILMIIFEKPDINMIKANMLPLIYSGVFSGGAAFTLQIIGQKHCNHILAPLLMSLESVFSALADWVIRGNLPTQREFIGFAVMFVAIIMAQLPDFKIGKKSK
;
A
#
# COMPACT_ATOMS: atom_id res chain seq x y z
N MET A 1 -5.29 -30.99 -2.67
CA MET A 1 -5.43 -29.76 -3.52
C MET A 1 -4.03 -29.38 -4.02
N ASN A 2 -3.83 -29.14 -5.31
CA ASN A 2 -2.50 -28.86 -5.87
C ASN A 2 -1.97 -27.53 -5.30
N LYS A 3 -0.75 -27.52 -4.75
CA LYS A 3 -0.11 -26.38 -4.05
C LYS A 3 -0.16 -25.07 -4.87
N ALA A 4 -0.02 -25.17 -6.20
CA ALA A 4 -0.13 -24.04 -7.11
C ALA A 4 -1.57 -23.48 -7.20
N LYS A 5 -2.59 -24.32 -7.14
CA LYS A 5 -4.00 -23.92 -7.15
C LYS A 5 -4.38 -23.21 -5.84
N THR A 6 -3.87 -23.70 -4.73
CA THR A 6 -4.06 -23.09 -3.40
C THR A 6 -3.44 -21.68 -3.34
N GLN A 7 -2.23 -21.51 -3.87
CA GLN A 7 -1.54 -20.20 -3.88
C GLN A 7 -2.27 -19.16 -4.74
N LYS A 8 -2.85 -19.55 -5.88
CA LYS A 8 -3.66 -18.66 -6.72
C LYS A 8 -4.92 -18.12 -6.03
N ILE A 9 -5.44 -18.83 -5.05
CA ILE A 9 -6.62 -18.39 -4.27
C ILE A 9 -6.18 -17.56 -3.06
N ILE A 10 -5.16 -18.01 -2.34
CA ILE A 10 -4.72 -17.36 -1.10
C ILE A 10 -4.11 -15.97 -1.40
N SER A 11 -3.35 -15.82 -2.47
CA SER A 11 -2.65 -14.55 -2.77
C SER A 11 -3.58 -13.35 -2.96
N PRO A 12 -4.67 -13.42 -3.73
CA PRO A 12 -5.67 -12.35 -3.78
C PRO A 12 -6.30 -12.06 -2.42
N LEU A 13 -6.60 -13.09 -1.62
CA LEU A 13 -7.20 -12.91 -0.28
C LEU A 13 -6.26 -12.18 0.68
N LEU A 14 -4.95 -12.42 0.61
CA LEU A 14 -3.96 -11.69 1.40
C LEU A 14 -3.93 -10.20 1.03
N ILE A 15 -4.08 -9.88 -0.25
CA ILE A 15 -4.13 -8.49 -0.72
C ILE A 15 -5.44 -7.81 -0.27
N VAL A 16 -6.57 -8.50 -0.35
CA VAL A 16 -7.86 -7.98 0.16
C VAL A 16 -7.80 -7.74 1.67
N LEU A 17 -7.17 -8.64 2.43
CA LEU A 17 -6.97 -8.44 3.87
C LEU A 17 -6.05 -7.24 4.15
N ALA A 18 -5.01 -7.04 3.35
CA ALA A 18 -4.17 -5.85 3.44
C ALA A 18 -4.99 -4.57 3.14
N ALA A 19 -5.82 -4.58 2.10
CA ALA A 19 -6.70 -3.47 1.75
C ALA A 19 -7.71 -3.14 2.87
N LEU A 20 -8.27 -4.15 3.54
CA LEU A 20 -9.13 -3.97 4.71
C LEU A 20 -8.40 -3.25 5.85
N ILE A 21 -7.19 -3.70 6.18
CA ILE A 21 -6.37 -3.09 7.24
C ILE A 21 -6.02 -1.64 6.87
N TRP A 22 -5.69 -1.38 5.60
CA TRP A 22 -5.39 -0.02 5.13
C TRP A 22 -6.63 0.89 5.13
N GLY A 23 -7.80 0.37 4.74
CA GLY A 23 -9.05 1.13 4.81
C GLY A 23 -9.32 1.66 6.22
N ILE A 24 -9.21 0.82 7.23
CA ILE A 24 -9.33 1.24 8.64
C ILE A 24 -8.19 2.22 9.02
N SER A 25 -7.00 2.05 8.44
CA SER A 25 -5.84 2.91 8.73
C SER A 25 -6.04 4.36 8.26
N PHE A 26 -6.85 4.63 7.24
CA PHE A 26 -7.17 6.01 6.84
C PHE A 26 -7.88 6.76 7.97
N VAL A 27 -8.83 6.11 8.63
CA VAL A 27 -9.51 6.69 9.81
C VAL A 27 -8.51 6.89 10.94
N ALA A 28 -7.69 5.89 11.24
CA ALA A 28 -6.67 6.00 12.29
C ALA A 28 -5.64 7.13 11.99
N GLN A 29 -5.20 7.29 10.75
CA GLN A 29 -4.28 8.36 10.35
C GLN A 29 -4.91 9.74 10.49
N SER A 30 -6.19 9.88 10.11
CA SER A 30 -6.94 11.14 10.26
C SER A 30 -7.13 11.51 11.74
N GLU A 31 -7.40 10.54 12.63
CA GLU A 31 -7.47 10.79 14.08
C GLU A 31 -6.12 11.17 14.68
N GLY A 32 -5.03 10.60 14.17
CA GLY A 32 -3.67 10.83 14.68
C GLY A 32 -2.98 12.08 14.15
N GLY A 33 -3.62 12.89 13.30
CA GLY A 33 -3.01 14.05 12.63
C GLY A 33 -2.43 15.13 13.54
N ASP A 34 -2.93 15.26 14.77
CA ASP A 34 -2.44 16.25 15.74
C ASP A 34 -0.98 16.05 16.17
N VAL A 35 -0.41 14.89 15.91
CA VAL A 35 0.98 14.55 16.29
C VAL A 35 2.00 15.23 15.39
N GLY A 36 1.59 15.69 14.20
CA GLY A 36 2.46 16.16 13.11
C GLY A 36 2.82 15.04 12.13
N SER A 37 2.83 15.39 10.85
CA SER A 37 2.95 14.40 9.76
C SER A 37 4.26 13.62 9.77
N PHE A 38 5.40 14.29 10.00
CA PHE A 38 6.70 13.61 10.06
C PHE A 38 6.83 12.78 11.34
N THR A 39 6.35 13.29 12.48
CA THR A 39 6.37 12.57 13.76
C THR A 39 5.51 11.32 13.68
N PHE A 40 4.30 11.44 13.13
CA PHE A 40 3.41 10.30 12.90
C PHE A 40 4.09 9.23 12.03
N GLN A 41 4.67 9.63 10.90
CA GLN A 41 5.32 8.68 9.99
C GLN A 41 6.61 8.08 10.54
N SER A 42 7.40 8.84 11.31
CA SER A 42 8.58 8.32 11.99
C SER A 42 8.20 7.20 12.97
N ILE A 43 7.21 7.43 13.82
CA ILE A 43 6.75 6.43 14.80
C ILE A 43 6.09 5.24 14.09
N ARG A 44 5.21 5.50 13.11
CA ARG A 44 4.55 4.47 12.31
C ARG A 44 5.55 3.53 11.63
N CYS A 45 6.51 4.09 10.89
CA CYS A 45 7.50 3.29 10.17
C CYS A 45 8.45 2.55 11.12
N THR A 46 8.80 3.15 12.27
CA THR A 46 9.62 2.50 13.30
C THR A 46 8.89 1.32 13.94
N LEU A 47 7.61 1.47 14.30
CA LEU A 47 6.79 0.38 14.84
C LEU A 47 6.59 -0.73 13.81
N ALA A 48 6.37 -0.38 12.53
CA ALA A 48 6.30 -1.35 11.45
C ALA A 48 7.61 -2.13 11.30
N PHE A 49 8.75 -1.44 11.24
CA PHE A 49 10.06 -2.08 11.17
C PHE A 49 10.29 -3.03 12.34
N LEU A 50 10.05 -2.60 13.57
CA LEU A 50 10.28 -3.40 14.78
C LEU A 50 9.37 -4.65 14.80
N SER A 51 8.10 -4.51 14.45
CA SER A 51 7.16 -5.63 14.39
C SER A 51 7.57 -6.66 13.33
N ILE A 52 7.98 -6.22 12.14
CA ILE A 52 8.44 -7.12 11.08
C ILE A 52 9.79 -7.74 11.45
N LEU A 53 10.70 -6.98 12.06
CA LEU A 53 11.99 -7.49 12.52
C LEU A 53 11.80 -8.63 13.52
N ALA A 54 10.85 -8.50 14.46
CA ALA A 54 10.50 -9.59 15.38
C ALA A 54 10.07 -10.87 14.63
N VAL A 55 9.25 -10.73 13.58
CA VAL A 55 8.86 -11.85 12.71
C VAL A 55 10.06 -12.45 11.98
N VAL A 56 10.96 -11.63 11.44
CA VAL A 56 12.18 -12.11 10.76
C VAL A 56 13.09 -12.88 11.73
N ILE A 57 13.27 -12.38 12.95
CA ILE A 57 14.07 -13.04 14.00
C ILE A 57 13.42 -14.38 14.38
N PHE A 58 12.12 -14.39 14.58
CA PHE A 58 11.38 -15.61 14.90
C PHE A 58 11.51 -16.66 13.79
N GLN A 59 11.30 -16.29 12.53
CA GLN A 59 11.44 -17.17 11.37
C GLN A 59 12.87 -17.73 11.22
N ASN A 60 13.89 -16.92 11.49
CA ASN A 60 15.28 -17.34 11.41
C ASN A 60 15.67 -18.33 12.54
N ASN A 61 14.96 -18.30 13.65
CA ASN A 61 15.24 -19.16 14.82
C ASN A 61 14.35 -20.40 14.91
N THR A 62 13.32 -20.53 14.05
CA THR A 62 12.35 -21.63 14.06
C THR A 62 12.37 -22.45 12.76
N GLY A 63 11.99 -23.72 12.84
CA GLY A 63 11.73 -24.60 11.71
C GLY A 63 12.94 -24.89 10.80
N LYS A 64 12.66 -25.11 9.51
CA LYS A 64 13.66 -25.43 8.47
C LYS A 64 14.75 -24.35 8.29
N ASN A 65 14.44 -23.09 8.62
CA ASN A 65 15.39 -21.99 8.50
C ASN A 65 16.49 -22.08 9.56
N LYS A 66 16.24 -22.66 10.72
CA LYS A 66 17.24 -22.92 11.76
C LYS A 66 18.32 -23.90 11.27
N ILE A 67 17.92 -24.91 10.49
CA ILE A 67 18.82 -25.97 9.96
C ILE A 67 19.68 -25.44 8.82
N ASN A 68 19.13 -24.53 7.99
CA ASN A 68 19.80 -24.00 6.79
C ASN A 68 20.40 -22.59 7.02
N LYS A 69 20.75 -22.24 8.24
CA LYS A 69 21.34 -20.93 8.56
C LYS A 69 22.65 -20.76 7.80
N LYS A 70 22.64 -19.99 6.71
CA LYS A 70 23.89 -19.57 6.02
C LYS A 70 24.78 -18.84 7.03
N LYS A 71 25.98 -19.36 7.28
CA LYS A 71 26.99 -18.64 8.05
C LYS A 71 27.63 -17.60 7.15
N TYR A 72 27.43 -16.34 7.48
CA TYR A 72 28.11 -15.24 6.81
C TYR A 72 29.41 -14.92 7.55
N THR A 73 30.51 -14.85 6.83
CA THR A 73 31.84 -14.58 7.40
C THR A 73 32.06 -13.12 7.77
N SER A 74 31.29 -12.22 7.13
CA SER A 74 31.34 -10.78 7.39
C SER A 74 30.06 -10.09 6.94
N VAL A 75 29.83 -8.86 7.43
CA VAL A 75 28.72 -7.99 6.97
C VAL A 75 28.83 -7.74 5.46
N LYS A 76 30.04 -7.49 4.94
CA LYS A 76 30.28 -7.29 3.51
C LYS A 76 29.87 -8.52 2.68
N HIS A 77 30.16 -9.73 3.16
CA HIS A 77 29.74 -10.97 2.52
C HIS A 77 28.21 -11.11 2.51
N TRP A 78 27.54 -10.76 3.62
CA TRP A 78 26.09 -10.76 3.67
C TRP A 78 25.47 -9.80 2.63
N PHE A 79 25.98 -8.57 2.50
CA PHE A 79 25.50 -7.60 1.51
C PHE A 79 25.72 -8.10 0.08
N SER A 80 26.86 -8.73 -0.21
CA SER A 80 27.16 -9.30 -1.52
C SER A 80 26.19 -10.40 -1.93
N GLU A 81 25.89 -11.31 -1.01
CA GLU A 81 24.93 -12.41 -1.23
C GLU A 81 23.48 -11.94 -1.36
N ASN A 82 23.12 -10.84 -0.68
CA ASN A 82 21.76 -10.31 -0.67
C ASN A 82 21.59 -9.01 -1.49
N LYS A 83 22.46 -8.78 -2.49
CA LYS A 83 22.51 -7.55 -3.27
C LYS A 83 21.15 -7.15 -3.87
N LEU A 84 20.37 -8.12 -4.40
CA LEU A 84 19.05 -7.86 -4.95
C LEU A 84 18.07 -7.41 -3.88
N LEU A 85 18.04 -8.09 -2.72
CA LEU A 85 17.19 -7.73 -1.58
C LEU A 85 17.48 -6.30 -1.08
N VAL A 86 18.78 -5.99 -0.91
CA VAL A 86 19.22 -4.65 -0.44
C VAL A 86 18.84 -3.57 -1.43
N ARG A 87 19.16 -3.76 -2.73
CA ARG A 87 18.82 -2.80 -3.78
C ARG A 87 17.31 -2.57 -3.88
N SER A 88 16.55 -3.66 -3.88
CA SER A 88 15.07 -3.57 -3.95
C SER A 88 14.49 -2.94 -2.69
N GLY A 89 15.05 -3.27 -1.51
CA GLY A 89 14.66 -2.66 -0.24
C GLY A 89 14.91 -1.16 -0.18
N ILE A 90 16.04 -0.69 -0.77
CA ILE A 90 16.32 0.76 -0.89
C ILE A 90 15.29 1.43 -1.80
N ILE A 91 15.04 0.90 -3.00
CA ILE A 91 14.08 1.48 -3.94
C ILE A 91 12.67 1.49 -3.33
N CYS A 92 12.22 0.36 -2.78
CA CYS A 92 10.92 0.27 -2.12
C CYS A 92 10.83 1.18 -0.90
N GLY A 93 11.92 1.31 -0.12
CA GLY A 93 11.95 2.15 1.08
C GLY A 93 11.86 3.64 0.78
N ILE A 94 12.55 4.12 -0.26
CA ILE A 94 12.41 5.51 -0.73
C ILE A 94 10.99 5.75 -1.25
N ALA A 95 10.50 4.86 -2.11
CA ALA A 95 9.16 4.98 -2.68
C ALA A 95 8.07 4.93 -1.60
N LEU A 96 8.22 4.06 -0.60
CA LEU A 96 7.35 3.98 0.57
C LEU A 96 7.42 5.24 1.42
N ALA A 97 8.61 5.79 1.68
CA ALA A 97 8.77 7.02 2.45
C ALA A 97 8.07 8.20 1.77
N VAL A 98 8.29 8.36 0.45
CA VAL A 98 7.57 9.38 -0.34
C VAL A 98 6.07 9.14 -0.24
N GLY A 99 5.59 7.92 -0.55
CA GLY A 99 4.17 7.61 -0.51
C GLY A 99 3.54 7.91 0.85
N SER A 100 4.13 7.42 1.93
CA SER A 100 3.54 7.52 3.26
C SER A 100 3.61 8.92 3.87
N ILE A 101 4.70 9.66 3.64
CA ILE A 101 4.85 11.05 4.12
C ILE A 101 3.84 11.95 3.42
N PHE A 102 3.78 11.90 2.09
CA PHE A 102 2.83 12.71 1.33
C PHE A 102 1.37 12.30 1.57
N GLN A 103 1.11 11.02 1.86
CA GLN A 103 -0.22 10.56 2.29
C GLN A 103 -0.64 11.24 3.60
N GLN A 104 0.23 11.23 4.60
CA GLN A 104 -0.09 11.82 5.90
C GLN A 104 -0.32 13.33 5.75
N PHE A 105 0.55 14.04 5.05
CA PHE A 105 0.34 15.47 4.77
C PHE A 105 -0.99 15.74 4.07
N GLY A 106 -1.35 14.93 3.07
CA GLY A 106 -2.62 15.05 2.38
C GLY A 106 -3.81 14.83 3.30
N ILE A 107 -3.76 13.85 4.18
CA ILE A 107 -4.82 13.57 5.18
C ILE A 107 -4.92 14.72 6.19
N ASP A 108 -3.79 15.18 6.73
CA ASP A 108 -3.76 16.23 7.74
C ASP A 108 -4.28 17.57 7.19
N LEU A 109 -3.91 17.91 5.94
CA LEU A 109 -4.40 19.11 5.24
C LEU A 109 -5.89 19.05 4.87
N GLN A 110 -6.47 17.87 4.72
CA GLN A 110 -7.93 17.73 4.53
C GLN A 110 -8.70 18.01 5.81
N GLY A 111 -8.11 17.77 6.97
CA GLY A 111 -8.74 17.93 8.27
C GLY A 111 -9.61 16.74 8.66
N LYS A 112 -9.98 16.68 9.96
CA LYS A 112 -10.72 15.53 10.53
C LYS A 112 -12.19 15.48 10.13
N ASP A 113 -12.77 16.62 9.77
CA ASP A 113 -14.18 16.73 9.39
C ASP A 113 -14.48 16.26 7.96
N VAL A 114 -13.44 15.99 7.17
CA VAL A 114 -13.58 15.50 5.80
C VAL A 114 -13.55 13.97 5.78
N SER A 115 -14.47 13.36 5.02
CA SER A 115 -14.47 11.91 4.82
C SER A 115 -13.11 11.42 4.31
N THR A 116 -12.61 10.34 4.93
CA THR A 116 -11.35 9.70 4.53
C THR A 116 -11.40 9.09 3.12
N GLY A 117 -12.60 8.95 2.54
CA GLY A 117 -12.82 8.42 1.20
C GLY A 117 -12.08 9.18 0.10
N ARG A 118 -11.99 10.54 0.18
CA ARG A 118 -11.24 11.35 -0.81
C ARG A 118 -9.74 11.07 -0.75
N ALA A 119 -9.18 10.96 0.45
CA ALA A 119 -7.78 10.61 0.62
C ALA A 119 -7.48 9.19 0.09
N ALA A 120 -8.35 8.24 0.40
CA ALA A 120 -8.24 6.87 -0.09
C ALA A 120 -8.37 6.80 -1.62
N PHE A 121 -9.27 7.58 -2.24
CA PHE A 121 -9.39 7.68 -3.69
C PHE A 121 -8.12 8.16 -4.37
N LEU A 122 -7.61 9.30 -3.94
CA LEU A 122 -6.42 9.91 -4.56
C LEU A 122 -5.19 9.03 -4.36
N THR A 123 -5.06 8.39 -3.22
CA THR A 123 -4.03 7.37 -2.98
C THR A 123 -4.19 6.20 -3.94
N ALA A 124 -5.41 5.67 -4.12
CA ALA A 124 -5.69 4.54 -4.99
C ALA A 124 -5.51 4.81 -6.49
N LEU A 125 -5.23 6.06 -6.90
CA LEU A 125 -4.84 6.37 -8.28
C LEU A 125 -3.56 5.64 -8.73
N TYR A 126 -2.83 4.97 -7.81
CA TYR A 126 -1.77 4.04 -8.18
C TYR A 126 -2.26 2.94 -9.14
N ILE A 127 -3.56 2.64 -9.21
CA ILE A 127 -4.12 1.69 -10.19
C ILE A 127 -3.88 2.13 -11.65
N ILE A 128 -3.77 3.43 -11.90
CA ILE A 128 -3.42 4.01 -13.20
C ILE A 128 -1.89 4.05 -13.35
N ILE A 129 -1.20 4.43 -12.29
CA ILE A 129 0.26 4.65 -12.28
C ILE A 129 1.01 3.34 -12.48
N VAL A 130 0.59 2.25 -11.82
CA VAL A 130 1.25 0.94 -11.91
C VAL A 130 1.28 0.37 -13.33
N PRO A 131 0.19 0.32 -14.12
CA PRO A 131 0.25 -0.09 -15.52
C PRO A 131 1.15 0.81 -16.37
N ILE A 132 1.10 2.13 -16.18
CA ILE A 132 1.97 3.09 -16.88
C ILE A 132 3.44 2.79 -16.58
N LEU A 133 3.80 2.69 -15.31
CA LEU A 133 5.16 2.31 -14.91
C LEU A 133 5.53 0.92 -15.43
N GLY A 134 4.58 -0.02 -15.48
CA GLY A 134 4.75 -1.37 -16.01
C GLY A 134 5.28 -1.38 -17.44
N ILE A 135 4.86 -0.44 -18.28
CA ILE A 135 5.35 -0.30 -19.66
C ILE A 135 6.87 -0.05 -19.67
N PHE A 136 7.37 0.83 -18.80
CA PHE A 136 8.82 1.09 -18.66
C PHE A 136 9.58 -0.15 -18.16
N PHE A 137 8.94 -1.01 -17.39
CA PHE A 137 9.48 -2.32 -16.97
C PHE A 137 9.22 -3.43 -18.00
N LYS A 138 8.87 -3.08 -19.26
CA LYS A 138 8.60 -4.00 -20.37
C LYS A 138 7.49 -5.03 -20.07
N LYS A 139 6.56 -4.70 -19.19
CA LYS A 139 5.39 -5.54 -18.89
C LYS A 139 4.32 -5.29 -19.95
N LYS A 140 3.71 -6.38 -20.44
CA LYS A 140 2.59 -6.28 -21.38
C LYS A 140 1.32 -5.93 -20.62
N VAL A 141 0.70 -4.82 -20.96
CA VAL A 141 -0.59 -4.39 -20.43
C VAL A 141 -1.61 -4.55 -21.55
N GLY A 142 -2.50 -5.52 -21.40
CA GLY A 142 -3.52 -5.82 -22.40
C GLY A 142 -4.69 -4.82 -22.37
N ILE A 143 -5.57 -4.88 -23.35
CA ILE A 143 -6.71 -3.97 -23.45
C ILE A 143 -7.71 -4.15 -22.30
N MET A 144 -7.94 -5.41 -21.87
CA MET A 144 -8.80 -5.71 -20.71
C MET A 144 -8.26 -5.10 -19.43
N ALA A 145 -6.93 -5.05 -19.26
CA ALA A 145 -6.30 -4.40 -18.14
C ALA A 145 -6.60 -2.89 -18.12
N TRP A 146 -6.47 -2.20 -19.25
CA TRP A 146 -6.81 -0.78 -19.37
C TRP A 146 -8.30 -0.50 -19.14
N LEU A 147 -9.18 -1.35 -19.67
CA LEU A 147 -10.63 -1.24 -19.42
C LEU A 147 -10.94 -1.44 -17.93
N SER A 148 -10.33 -2.42 -17.29
CA SER A 148 -10.49 -2.65 -15.84
C SER A 148 -10.02 -1.45 -15.02
N VAL A 149 -8.88 -0.85 -15.38
CA VAL A 149 -8.37 0.36 -14.74
C VAL A 149 -9.32 1.53 -14.93
N ALA A 150 -9.86 1.74 -16.14
CA ALA A 150 -10.81 2.81 -16.40
C ALA A 150 -12.11 2.63 -15.60
N VAL A 151 -12.67 1.42 -15.55
CA VAL A 151 -13.87 1.09 -14.77
C VAL A 151 -13.57 1.22 -13.27
N GLY A 152 -12.39 0.74 -12.80
CA GLY A 152 -11.98 0.90 -11.40
C GLY A 152 -11.83 2.36 -10.99
N THR A 153 -11.22 3.19 -11.85
CA THR A 153 -11.12 4.64 -11.61
C THR A 153 -12.49 5.31 -11.53
N LEU A 154 -13.44 4.88 -12.38
CA LEU A 154 -14.82 5.37 -12.31
C LEU A 154 -15.50 4.95 -10.99
N GLY A 155 -15.30 3.72 -10.54
CA GLY A 155 -15.78 3.25 -9.24
C GLY A 155 -15.24 4.09 -8.09
N LEU A 156 -13.92 4.33 -8.08
CA LEU A 156 -13.25 5.20 -7.11
C LEU A 156 -13.82 6.63 -7.14
N TYR A 157 -14.08 7.18 -8.32
CA TYR A 157 -14.69 8.50 -8.48
C TYR A 157 -16.07 8.56 -7.80
N PHE A 158 -16.90 7.54 -7.97
CA PHE A 158 -18.21 7.48 -7.31
C PHE A 158 -18.11 7.37 -5.78
N ILE A 159 -17.12 6.68 -5.26
CA ILE A 159 -16.90 6.51 -3.81
C ILE A 159 -16.49 7.85 -3.17
N SER A 160 -15.72 8.68 -3.86
CA SER A 160 -14.89 9.68 -3.17
C SER A 160 -15.21 11.13 -3.52
N ILE A 161 -15.94 11.39 -4.61
CA ILE A 161 -16.24 12.77 -5.05
C ILE A 161 -17.68 13.11 -4.79
N THR A 162 -17.93 14.08 -3.92
CA THR A 162 -19.29 14.58 -3.62
C THR A 162 -19.79 15.45 -4.77
N PRO A 163 -21.03 15.23 -5.29
CA PRO A 163 -21.63 16.09 -6.30
C PRO A 163 -21.80 17.52 -5.79
N GLY A 164 -21.46 18.51 -6.63
CA GLY A 164 -21.63 19.92 -6.29
C GLY A 164 -20.46 20.57 -5.54
N ALA A 165 -19.55 19.79 -4.96
CA ALA A 165 -18.23 20.33 -4.58
C ALA A 165 -17.45 20.57 -5.87
N GLY A 166 -17.30 21.83 -6.29
CA GLY A 166 -16.57 22.20 -7.52
C GLY A 166 -15.25 21.46 -7.64
N PHE A 167 -14.83 21.16 -8.87
CA PHE A 167 -13.58 20.46 -9.13
C PHE A 167 -12.41 21.43 -8.92
N SER A 168 -12.00 21.61 -7.66
CA SER A 168 -10.79 22.33 -7.30
C SER A 168 -9.75 21.32 -6.79
N ILE A 169 -8.56 21.37 -7.38
CA ILE A 169 -7.40 20.60 -6.88
C ILE A 169 -6.80 21.40 -5.73
N SER A 170 -6.93 20.88 -4.51
CA SER A 170 -6.33 21.47 -3.31
C SER A 170 -4.86 21.05 -3.15
N THR A 171 -4.13 21.73 -2.27
CA THR A 171 -2.77 21.29 -1.89
C THR A 171 -2.79 19.87 -1.30
N ALA A 172 -3.81 19.53 -0.53
CA ALA A 172 -3.99 18.17 0.00
C ALA A 172 -4.09 17.14 -1.13
N ASP A 173 -4.86 17.43 -2.19
CA ASP A 173 -5.01 16.54 -3.34
C ASP A 173 -3.68 16.34 -4.07
N LEU A 174 -2.89 17.41 -4.25
CA LEU A 174 -1.55 17.30 -4.85
C LEU A 174 -0.63 16.38 -4.03
N MET A 175 -0.65 16.50 -2.70
CA MET A 175 0.12 15.61 -1.82
C MET A 175 -0.31 14.15 -2.02
N LEU A 176 -1.61 13.88 -2.09
CA LEU A 176 -2.14 12.53 -2.29
C LEU A 176 -1.85 11.97 -3.69
N ILE A 177 -1.77 12.83 -4.72
CA ILE A 177 -1.33 12.40 -6.06
C ILE A 177 0.16 12.02 -6.04
N VAL A 178 1.02 12.79 -5.37
CA VAL A 178 2.44 12.43 -5.17
C VAL A 178 2.56 11.13 -4.39
N CYS A 179 1.73 10.95 -3.35
CA CYS A 179 1.63 9.70 -2.61
C CYS A 179 1.32 8.52 -3.54
N ALA A 180 0.34 8.66 -4.44
CA ALA A 180 -0.03 7.60 -5.39
C ALA A 180 1.13 7.22 -6.32
N VAL A 181 1.96 8.18 -6.74
CA VAL A 181 3.19 7.91 -7.51
C VAL A 181 4.19 7.11 -6.67
N GLY A 182 4.41 7.49 -5.42
CA GLY A 182 5.29 6.78 -4.49
C GLY A 182 4.85 5.33 -4.30
N TYR A 183 3.59 5.10 -3.96
CA TYR A 183 3.07 3.73 -3.81
C TYR A 183 3.05 2.96 -5.13
N GLY A 184 2.72 3.60 -6.26
CA GLY A 184 2.80 2.97 -7.57
C GLY A 184 4.22 2.46 -7.89
N ALA A 185 5.24 3.26 -7.59
CA ALA A 185 6.65 2.87 -7.73
C ALA A 185 7.04 1.73 -6.79
N GLN A 186 6.55 1.73 -5.55
CA GLN A 186 6.75 0.64 -4.59
C GLN A 186 6.09 -0.66 -5.10
N ILE A 187 4.83 -0.61 -5.50
CA ILE A 187 4.04 -1.75 -5.97
C ILE A 187 4.71 -2.42 -7.18
N ILE A 188 5.11 -1.65 -8.20
CA ILE A 188 5.74 -2.22 -9.40
C ILE A 188 7.14 -2.79 -9.12
N THR A 189 7.88 -2.20 -8.17
CA THR A 189 9.17 -2.71 -7.73
C THR A 189 8.99 -4.05 -7.01
N VAL A 190 8.05 -4.14 -6.07
CA VAL A 190 7.70 -5.39 -5.38
C VAL A 190 7.30 -6.47 -6.39
N ASP A 191 6.43 -6.16 -7.36
CA ASP A 191 6.01 -7.12 -8.39
C ASP A 191 7.19 -7.66 -9.21
N SER A 192 8.21 -6.83 -9.44
CA SER A 192 9.39 -7.22 -10.22
C SER A 192 10.35 -8.17 -9.47
N VAL A 193 10.32 -8.16 -8.13
CA VAL A 193 11.28 -8.90 -7.29
C VAL A 193 10.66 -9.92 -6.33
N SER A 194 9.35 -9.89 -6.11
CA SER A 194 8.65 -10.73 -5.11
C SER A 194 8.89 -12.23 -5.26
N ASN A 195 9.15 -12.71 -6.47
CA ASN A 195 9.50 -14.10 -6.75
C ASN A 195 10.99 -14.43 -6.53
N LYS A 196 11.85 -13.42 -6.32
CA LYS A 196 13.31 -13.56 -6.27
C LYS A 196 13.87 -13.30 -4.88
N VAL A 197 13.11 -12.64 -4.01
CA VAL A 197 13.54 -12.28 -2.65
C VAL A 197 12.52 -12.75 -1.62
N ASP A 198 12.96 -12.85 -0.38
CA ASP A 198 12.07 -13.10 0.76
C ASP A 198 11.21 -11.85 1.03
N GLY A 199 9.89 -12.00 0.94
CA GLY A 199 8.95 -10.88 1.08
C GLY A 199 8.93 -10.24 2.46
N VAL A 200 9.11 -11.03 3.53
CA VAL A 200 9.15 -10.51 4.91
C VAL A 200 10.43 -9.70 5.12
N LYS A 201 11.56 -10.17 4.61
CA LYS A 201 12.83 -9.43 4.66
C LYS A 201 12.78 -8.16 3.82
N LEU A 202 12.15 -8.21 2.63
CA LEU A 202 11.96 -7.02 1.80
C LEU A 202 11.10 -5.98 2.53
N SER A 203 10.00 -6.41 3.17
CA SER A 203 9.16 -5.54 4.00
C SER A 203 9.96 -4.92 5.16
N CYS A 204 10.80 -5.70 5.84
CA CYS A 204 11.66 -5.19 6.91
C CYS A 204 12.63 -4.10 6.41
N PHE A 205 13.29 -4.32 5.26
CA PHE A 205 14.23 -3.35 4.70
C PHE A 205 13.57 -2.05 4.24
N GLN A 206 12.42 -2.12 3.57
CA GLN A 206 11.72 -0.91 3.14
C GLN A 206 11.26 -0.07 4.31
N PHE A 207 10.75 -0.69 5.39
CA PHE A 207 10.33 0.06 6.59
C PHE A 207 11.51 0.59 7.41
N LEU A 208 12.64 -0.12 7.45
CA LEU A 208 13.87 0.42 8.05
C LEU A 208 14.28 1.73 7.38
N LEU A 209 14.34 1.75 6.04
CA LEU A 209 14.75 2.95 5.32
C LEU A 209 13.70 4.06 5.44
N ALA A 210 12.41 3.73 5.32
CA ALA A 210 11.33 4.71 5.50
C ALA A 210 11.34 5.31 6.91
N ALA A 211 11.61 4.51 7.96
CA ALA A 211 11.75 4.99 9.31
C ALA A 211 12.94 5.96 9.47
N ILE A 212 14.09 5.62 8.89
CA ILE A 212 15.27 6.51 8.90
C ILE A 212 14.95 7.85 8.24
N ILE A 213 14.36 7.83 7.03
CA ILE A 213 14.02 9.04 6.28
C ILE A 213 13.00 9.88 7.09
N ALA A 214 11.91 9.27 7.56
CA ALA A 214 10.88 9.97 8.31
C ALA A 214 11.42 10.55 9.63
N THR A 215 12.31 9.82 10.32
CA THR A 215 12.93 10.30 11.57
C THR A 215 13.86 11.49 11.32
N ILE A 216 14.65 11.47 10.26
CA ILE A 216 15.51 12.60 9.88
C ILE A 216 14.65 13.84 9.60
N LEU A 217 13.57 13.68 8.83
CA LEU A 217 12.67 14.78 8.50
C LEU A 217 11.93 15.30 9.75
N MET A 218 11.49 14.41 10.63
CA MET A 218 10.91 14.77 11.93
C MET A 218 11.87 15.66 12.74
N ILE A 219 13.13 15.25 12.88
CA ILE A 219 14.13 16.02 13.66
C ILE A 219 14.40 17.41 13.04
N ILE A 220 14.37 17.51 11.70
CA ILE A 220 14.66 18.76 11.00
C ILE A 220 13.46 19.73 11.05
N PHE A 221 12.25 19.22 10.88
CA PHE A 221 11.07 20.05 10.58
C PHE A 221 10.04 20.13 11.70
N GLU A 222 10.07 19.21 12.67
CA GLU A 222 9.07 19.15 13.74
C GLU A 222 9.71 19.09 15.13
N LYS A 223 8.93 19.48 16.12
CA LYS A 223 9.26 19.29 17.54
C LYS A 223 8.23 18.34 18.16
N PRO A 224 8.55 17.04 18.30
CA PRO A 224 7.59 16.06 18.81
C PRO A 224 7.10 16.42 20.22
N ASP A 225 5.78 16.45 20.40
CA ASP A 225 5.16 16.60 21.71
C ASP A 225 4.80 15.21 22.27
N ILE A 226 5.42 14.85 23.39
CA ILE A 226 5.22 13.55 24.05
C ILE A 226 3.77 13.38 24.52
N ASN A 227 3.08 14.46 24.92
CA ASN A 227 1.70 14.37 25.36
C ASN A 227 0.76 14.07 24.20
N MET A 228 0.98 14.74 23.05
CA MET A 228 0.25 14.45 21.81
C MET A 228 0.51 13.03 21.31
N ILE A 229 1.75 12.55 21.38
CA ILE A 229 2.08 11.16 21.02
C ILE A 229 1.33 10.18 21.93
N LYS A 230 1.31 10.41 23.24
CA LYS A 230 0.59 9.55 24.20
C LYS A 230 -0.92 9.57 23.97
N ALA A 231 -1.50 10.74 23.70
CA ALA A 231 -2.93 10.88 23.42
C ALA A 231 -3.34 10.12 22.14
N ASN A 232 -2.44 10.04 21.16
CA ASN A 232 -2.68 9.36 19.86
C ASN A 232 -2.02 7.98 19.76
N MET A 233 -1.74 7.32 20.87
CA MET A 233 -1.04 6.02 20.90
C MET A 233 -1.77 4.93 20.12
N LEU A 234 -3.11 4.86 20.22
CA LEU A 234 -3.89 3.83 19.52
C LEU A 234 -3.83 3.98 17.99
N PRO A 235 -4.07 5.16 17.39
CA PRO A 235 -3.82 5.41 15.97
C PRO A 235 -2.40 5.07 15.52
N LEU A 236 -1.39 5.43 16.31
CA LEU A 236 0.02 5.16 16.00
C LEU A 236 0.35 3.67 16.00
N ILE A 237 -0.11 2.92 17.03
CA ILE A 237 0.09 1.47 17.09
C ILE A 237 -0.63 0.77 15.94
N TYR A 238 -1.90 1.13 15.68
CA TYR A 238 -2.65 0.52 14.58
C TYR A 238 -1.96 0.79 13.23
N SER A 239 -1.61 2.04 12.96
CA SER A 239 -0.96 2.41 11.71
C SER A 239 0.45 1.83 11.57
N GLY A 240 1.19 1.67 12.66
CA GLY A 240 2.53 1.09 12.65
C GLY A 240 2.50 -0.43 12.53
N VAL A 241 1.89 -1.12 13.50
CA VAL A 241 1.97 -2.59 13.61
C VAL A 241 1.08 -3.28 12.58
N PHE A 242 -0.20 -2.88 12.49
CA PHE A 242 -1.14 -3.55 11.59
C PHE A 242 -1.03 -3.02 10.16
N SER A 243 -1.15 -1.72 9.94
CA SER A 243 -1.12 -1.13 8.60
C SER A 243 0.29 -1.20 7.99
N GLY A 244 1.33 -0.77 8.69
CA GLY A 244 2.71 -0.85 8.24
C GLY A 244 3.26 -2.28 8.29
N GLY A 245 3.24 -2.91 9.46
CA GLY A 245 3.85 -4.22 9.68
C GLY A 245 3.13 -5.34 8.96
N ALA A 246 1.86 -5.59 9.29
CA ALA A 246 1.11 -6.73 8.76
C ALA A 246 0.68 -6.50 7.31
N ALA A 247 -0.04 -5.41 6.99
CA ALA A 247 -0.66 -5.26 5.67
C ALA A 247 0.36 -5.16 4.53
N PHE A 248 1.44 -4.37 4.66
CA PHE A 248 2.50 -4.33 3.64
C PHE A 248 3.23 -5.67 3.48
N THR A 249 3.38 -6.43 4.54
CA THR A 249 3.96 -7.78 4.45
C THR A 249 3.00 -8.73 3.71
N LEU A 250 1.70 -8.68 4.01
CA LEU A 250 0.66 -9.44 3.29
C LEU A 250 0.60 -9.05 1.82
N GLN A 251 0.71 -7.74 1.49
CA GLN A 251 0.81 -7.23 0.12
C GLN A 251 1.96 -7.90 -0.63
N ILE A 252 3.18 -7.86 -0.09
CA ILE A 252 4.36 -8.39 -0.77
C ILE A 252 4.23 -9.91 -1.00
N ILE A 253 3.72 -10.64 -0.01
CA ILE A 253 3.47 -12.08 -0.12
C ILE A 253 2.36 -12.35 -1.15
N GLY A 254 1.28 -11.58 -1.12
CA GLY A 254 0.16 -11.72 -2.03
C GLY A 254 0.52 -11.38 -3.48
N GLN A 255 1.30 -10.32 -3.72
CA GLN A 255 1.75 -9.93 -5.05
C GLN A 255 2.56 -11.02 -5.75
N LYS A 256 3.21 -11.91 -5.01
CA LYS A 256 4.03 -12.99 -5.57
C LYS A 256 3.28 -13.87 -6.58
N HIS A 257 1.98 -14.06 -6.42
CA HIS A 257 1.16 -14.92 -7.27
C HIS A 257 -0.05 -14.19 -7.88
N CYS A 258 -0.10 -12.86 -7.75
CA CYS A 258 -1.03 -11.99 -8.45
C CYS A 258 -0.35 -11.29 -9.62
N ASN A 259 -1.10 -11.00 -10.68
CA ASN A 259 -0.57 -10.19 -11.77
C ASN A 259 -0.52 -8.71 -11.38
N HIS A 260 0.31 -7.95 -12.09
CA HIS A 260 0.57 -6.53 -11.84
C HIS A 260 -0.61 -5.58 -12.11
N ILE A 261 -1.73 -6.08 -12.64
CA ILE A 261 -2.98 -5.34 -12.83
C ILE A 261 -3.98 -5.67 -11.72
N LEU A 262 -4.17 -6.97 -11.44
CA LEU A 262 -5.13 -7.42 -10.43
C LEU A 262 -4.71 -6.98 -9.02
N ALA A 263 -3.42 -7.03 -8.71
CA ALA A 263 -2.94 -6.68 -7.37
C ALA A 263 -3.28 -5.23 -6.98
N PRO A 264 -2.96 -4.18 -7.78
CA PRO A 264 -3.36 -2.81 -7.47
C PRO A 264 -4.88 -2.62 -7.39
N LEU A 265 -5.67 -3.30 -8.24
CA LEU A 265 -7.13 -3.23 -8.17
C LEU A 265 -7.68 -3.85 -6.89
N LEU A 266 -7.11 -4.95 -6.40
CA LEU A 266 -7.49 -5.52 -5.10
C LEU A 266 -7.08 -4.62 -3.95
N MET A 267 -5.91 -3.98 -4.04
CA MET A 267 -5.44 -3.00 -3.03
C MET A 267 -6.36 -1.78 -2.98
N SER A 268 -6.86 -1.29 -4.11
CA SER A 268 -7.74 -0.11 -4.16
C SER A 268 -9.10 -0.33 -3.48
N LEU A 269 -9.45 -1.56 -3.11
CA LEU A 269 -10.54 -1.83 -2.17
C LEU A 269 -10.35 -1.15 -0.80
N GLU A 270 -9.14 -0.65 -0.51
CA GLU A 270 -8.91 0.20 0.67
C GLU A 270 -9.86 1.40 0.71
N SER A 271 -10.26 1.95 -0.45
CA SER A 271 -11.23 3.05 -0.52
C SER A 271 -12.63 2.61 -0.11
N VAL A 272 -13.06 1.40 -0.50
CA VAL A 272 -14.32 0.80 -0.06
C VAL A 272 -14.28 0.56 1.46
N PHE A 273 -13.20 -0.06 1.93
CA PHE A 273 -13.04 -0.36 3.35
C PHE A 273 -12.85 0.91 4.19
N SER A 274 -12.28 1.99 3.64
CA SER A 274 -12.19 3.30 4.30
C SER A 274 -13.58 3.90 4.52
N ALA A 275 -14.45 3.89 3.51
CA ALA A 275 -15.82 4.37 3.65
C ALA A 275 -16.63 3.53 4.66
N LEU A 276 -16.46 2.20 4.64
CA LEU A 276 -17.10 1.32 5.62
C LEU A 276 -16.56 1.52 7.04
N ALA A 277 -15.26 1.74 7.19
CA ALA A 277 -14.63 2.04 8.48
C ALA A 277 -15.10 3.40 9.03
N ASP A 278 -15.21 4.41 8.17
CA ASP A 278 -15.73 5.72 8.53
C ASP A 278 -17.17 5.64 9.03
N TRP A 279 -17.99 4.80 8.38
CA TRP A 279 -19.34 4.52 8.85
C TRP A 279 -19.35 3.84 10.22
N VAL A 280 -18.58 2.77 10.41
CA VAL A 280 -18.60 1.99 11.65
C VAL A 280 -18.00 2.77 12.83
N ILE A 281 -16.95 3.57 12.58
CA ILE A 281 -16.18 4.25 13.63
C ILE A 281 -16.75 5.64 13.93
N ARG A 282 -17.13 6.39 12.89
CA ARG A 282 -17.60 7.79 12.99
C ARG A 282 -19.12 7.96 12.78
N GLY A 283 -19.83 6.90 12.38
CA GLY A 283 -21.28 6.94 12.11
C GLY A 283 -21.66 7.52 10.75
N ASN A 284 -20.71 7.81 9.86
CA ASN A 284 -20.95 8.38 8.54
C ASN A 284 -21.45 7.31 7.56
N LEU A 285 -22.76 7.16 7.42
CA LEU A 285 -23.38 6.16 6.55
C LEU A 285 -23.00 6.40 5.08
N PRO A 286 -22.51 5.39 4.35
CA PRO A 286 -22.23 5.51 2.93
C PRO A 286 -23.48 5.92 2.13
N THR A 287 -23.29 6.85 1.21
CA THR A 287 -24.34 7.35 0.32
C THR A 287 -24.68 6.30 -0.75
N GLN A 288 -25.86 6.44 -1.38
CA GLN A 288 -26.24 5.59 -2.53
C GLN A 288 -25.18 5.63 -3.64
N ARG A 289 -24.55 6.76 -3.84
CA ARG A 289 -23.48 6.95 -4.82
C ARG A 289 -22.25 6.12 -4.48
N GLU A 290 -21.84 6.08 -3.22
CA GLU A 290 -20.72 5.25 -2.77
C GLU A 290 -21.02 3.76 -2.95
N PHE A 291 -22.26 3.31 -2.68
CA PHE A 291 -22.68 1.94 -2.98
C PHE A 291 -22.61 1.59 -4.46
N ILE A 292 -22.98 2.51 -5.36
CA ILE A 292 -22.77 2.34 -6.81
C ILE A 292 -21.27 2.20 -7.11
N GLY A 293 -20.43 3.05 -6.51
CA GLY A 293 -18.98 2.99 -6.64
C GLY A 293 -18.40 1.65 -6.20
N PHE A 294 -18.88 1.08 -5.08
CA PHE A 294 -18.48 -0.26 -4.61
C PHE A 294 -18.81 -1.33 -5.65
N ALA A 295 -20.01 -1.31 -6.23
CA ALA A 295 -20.42 -2.26 -7.26
C ALA A 295 -19.56 -2.13 -8.53
N VAL A 296 -19.29 -0.90 -8.98
CA VAL A 296 -18.44 -0.62 -10.16
C VAL A 296 -17.00 -1.09 -9.92
N MET A 297 -16.45 -0.87 -8.72
CA MET A 297 -15.12 -1.35 -8.35
C MET A 297 -15.05 -2.89 -8.38
N PHE A 298 -16.07 -3.56 -7.89
CA PHE A 298 -16.16 -5.02 -7.92
C PHE A 298 -16.18 -5.55 -9.36
N VAL A 299 -16.92 -4.89 -10.27
CA VAL A 299 -16.93 -5.21 -11.71
C VAL A 299 -15.53 -5.05 -12.29
N ALA A 300 -14.80 -3.99 -11.97
CA ALA A 300 -13.43 -3.78 -12.44
C ALA A 300 -12.48 -4.91 -12.04
N ILE A 301 -12.59 -5.39 -10.79
CA ILE A 301 -11.79 -6.51 -10.28
C ILE A 301 -12.09 -7.81 -11.03
N ILE A 302 -13.36 -8.07 -11.35
CA ILE A 302 -13.75 -9.24 -12.17
C ILE A 302 -13.18 -9.10 -13.58
N MET A 303 -13.32 -7.93 -14.20
CA MET A 303 -12.80 -7.66 -15.57
C MET A 303 -11.29 -7.89 -15.63
N ALA A 304 -10.52 -7.50 -14.61
CA ALA A 304 -9.07 -7.69 -14.55
C ALA A 304 -8.63 -9.17 -14.52
N GLN A 305 -9.55 -10.09 -14.26
CA GLN A 305 -9.30 -11.53 -14.26
C GLN A 305 -9.65 -12.19 -15.61
N LEU A 306 -10.35 -11.46 -16.49
CA LEU A 306 -10.71 -11.97 -17.81
C LEU A 306 -9.49 -11.98 -18.74
N PRO A 307 -9.40 -12.97 -19.65
CA PRO A 307 -8.36 -12.99 -20.66
C PRO A 307 -8.53 -11.83 -21.64
N ASP A 308 -7.41 -11.31 -22.13
CA ASP A 308 -7.45 -10.32 -23.22
C ASP A 308 -8.18 -10.85 -24.45
N PHE A 309 -8.96 -9.98 -25.09
CA PHE A 309 -9.55 -10.29 -26.38
C PHE A 309 -8.43 -10.64 -27.36
N LYS A 310 -8.45 -11.83 -27.92
CA LYS A 310 -7.62 -12.17 -29.07
C LYS A 310 -8.19 -11.37 -30.26
N ILE A 311 -7.71 -10.13 -30.46
CA ILE A 311 -7.93 -9.42 -31.71
C ILE A 311 -7.26 -10.28 -32.76
N GLY A 312 -8.07 -10.95 -33.57
CA GLY A 312 -7.63 -11.91 -34.57
C GLY A 312 -6.49 -11.33 -35.41
N LYS A 313 -5.29 -11.90 -35.29
CA LYS A 313 -4.33 -11.79 -36.38
C LYS A 313 -4.99 -12.48 -37.57
N LYS A 314 -5.55 -11.69 -38.51
CA LYS A 314 -5.79 -12.20 -39.87
C LYS A 314 -4.46 -12.78 -40.32
N SER A 315 -4.41 -14.09 -40.45
CA SER A 315 -3.33 -14.77 -41.17
C SER A 315 -3.23 -14.16 -42.56
N LYS A 316 -2.15 -13.46 -42.83
CA LYS A 316 -1.72 -13.24 -44.22
C LYS A 316 -0.84 -14.41 -44.64
#